data_575103d47511b5f7db35c17a5993439d
#
_entry.id   575103d47511b5f7db35c17a5993439d
#
_cell.length_a   1.000
_cell.length_b   1.000
_cell.length_c   1.000
_cell.angle_alpha   90.00
_cell.angle_beta   90.00
_cell.angle_gamma   90.00
#
_symmetry.space_group_name_H-M   'P 1'
#
loop_
_entity.id
_entity.type
_entity.pdbx_description
1 polymer ?
#
loop_
_entity_poly.entity_id
_entity_poly.type
_entity_poly.pdbx_seq_one_letter_code
_entity_poly.pdbx_strand_id
1 'polypeptide(L)'
;MSRFNGKRAEFEASGEKINVAILGAGRIAHTMADTLTQMAEGSLYSSWIHPYAVAARDITRAQAFADQWHFDKAYGSYEELTADPDVDLVYIATPHSLHAEQAILCMKAGKNVLVEKSFTANAGQAREALAVAEETGMLCTEAIWTRYMPSRAIVDRIVASGAIGELRSISANLCYPVSGKARMSDPAMAGGALLDVGVYPLNFIDMVMGGHGEVPVERVETSMTPYAPTGVDAQNSTTLYYANGVMAVSTSSMLACSDRAGCIWGDKGYVVCRNINNIEAIDVYGADHAVAEHYDVPAQLTGYEYQVVAAANAILDGREECAEMPHADSLRIVELMDELRAKWGLKYPFE
;
A
#
# COMPACT_ATOMS: atom_id res chain seq x y z
N MET A 1 25.94 1.36 -1.96
CA MET A 1 25.33 0.49 -0.93
C MET A 1 24.69 1.41 0.11
N SER A 2 23.47 1.11 0.56
CA SER A 2 22.82 1.85 1.64
C SER A 2 23.71 1.86 2.90
N ARG A 3 23.68 2.95 3.67
CA ARG A 3 24.52 3.15 4.84
C ARG A 3 24.29 2.09 5.93
N PHE A 4 23.02 1.64 6.10
CA PHE A 4 22.58 0.85 7.25
C PHE A 4 21.98 -0.52 6.95
N ASN A 5 21.98 -1.01 5.69
CA ASN A 5 21.45 -2.34 5.39
C ASN A 5 22.13 -3.43 6.23
N GLY A 6 21.35 -4.12 7.09
CA GLY A 6 21.84 -5.17 7.98
C GLY A 6 22.77 -4.70 9.10
N LYS A 7 22.75 -3.40 9.45
CA LYS A 7 23.69 -2.80 10.40
C LYS A 7 22.98 -2.17 11.61
N ARG A 8 21.97 -2.82 12.15
CA ARG A 8 21.19 -2.31 13.30
C ARG A 8 22.04 -1.86 14.47
N ALA A 9 23.01 -2.66 14.89
CA ALA A 9 23.86 -2.32 16.03
C ALA A 9 24.75 -1.08 15.77
N GLU A 10 25.25 -0.92 14.54
CA GLU A 10 26.02 0.27 14.13
C GLU A 10 25.13 1.51 14.11
N PHE A 11 23.91 1.38 13.58
CA PHE A 11 22.91 2.45 13.55
C PHE A 11 22.56 2.92 14.97
N GLU A 12 22.20 2.01 15.88
CA GLU A 12 21.86 2.33 17.27
C GLU A 12 23.02 2.99 18.02
N ALA A 13 24.26 2.60 17.72
CA ALA A 13 25.46 3.20 18.33
C ALA A 13 25.84 4.56 17.75
N SER A 14 25.47 4.84 16.49
CA SER A 14 25.88 6.08 15.80
C SER A 14 25.09 7.30 16.24
N GLY A 15 23.84 7.14 16.69
CA GLY A 15 22.90 8.23 16.91
C GLY A 15 22.41 8.89 15.61
N GLU A 16 22.72 8.32 14.45
CA GLU A 16 22.22 8.78 13.14
C GLU A 16 20.78 8.38 12.92
N LYS A 17 20.18 8.87 11.81
CA LYS A 17 18.79 8.59 11.44
C LYS A 17 18.73 7.99 10.02
N ILE A 18 17.66 7.27 9.74
CA ILE A 18 17.30 6.87 8.37
C ILE A 18 16.84 8.12 7.62
N ASN A 19 17.59 8.51 6.62
CA ASN A 19 17.27 9.63 5.75
C ASN A 19 16.24 9.19 4.70
N VAL A 20 15.01 9.71 4.83
CA VAL A 20 13.92 9.41 3.93
C VAL A 20 13.80 10.49 2.88
N ALA A 21 13.81 10.07 1.61
CA ALA A 21 13.57 10.94 0.48
C ALA A 21 12.22 10.63 -0.17
N ILE A 22 11.59 11.64 -0.76
CA ILE A 22 10.34 11.51 -1.52
C ILE A 22 10.62 11.73 -3.00
N LEU A 23 10.26 10.75 -3.84
CA LEU A 23 10.33 10.83 -5.28
C LEU A 23 8.95 11.16 -5.85
N GLY A 24 8.78 12.38 -6.35
CA GLY A 24 7.51 12.96 -6.79
C GLY A 24 6.93 13.93 -5.74
N ALA A 25 6.46 15.10 -6.19
CA ALA A 25 5.88 16.15 -5.34
C ALA A 25 4.36 16.29 -5.58
N GLY A 26 3.64 15.15 -5.58
CA GLY A 26 2.19 15.07 -5.75
C GLY A 26 1.42 15.13 -4.43
N ARG A 27 0.07 14.96 -4.52
CA ARG A 27 -0.81 15.02 -3.34
C ARG A 27 -0.39 14.01 -2.24
N ILE A 28 -0.09 12.76 -2.60
CA ILE A 28 0.27 11.75 -1.60
C ILE A 28 1.66 12.03 -1.00
N ALA A 29 2.57 12.66 -1.77
CA ALA A 29 3.84 13.12 -1.28
C ALA A 29 3.68 14.14 -0.13
N HIS A 30 2.73 15.07 -0.22
CA HIS A 30 2.43 16.01 0.88
C HIS A 30 1.91 15.28 2.13
N THR A 31 1.09 14.24 1.99
CA THR A 31 0.63 13.42 3.12
C THR A 31 1.81 12.69 3.78
N MET A 32 2.71 12.12 2.98
CA MET A 32 3.91 11.46 3.53
C MET A 32 4.87 12.47 4.16
N ALA A 33 5.04 13.65 3.56
CA ALA A 33 5.87 14.71 4.16
C ALA A 33 5.35 15.17 5.52
N ASP A 34 4.03 15.36 5.65
CA ASP A 34 3.37 15.64 6.93
C ASP A 34 3.65 14.51 7.95
N THR A 35 3.50 13.25 7.53
CA THR A 35 3.82 12.08 8.37
C THR A 35 5.27 12.11 8.85
N LEU A 36 6.23 12.28 7.94
CA LEU A 36 7.67 12.29 8.26
C LEU A 36 8.02 13.45 9.18
N THR A 37 7.42 14.63 8.97
CA THR A 37 7.63 15.79 9.83
C THR A 37 7.11 15.52 11.25
N GLN A 38 5.90 14.97 11.40
CA GLN A 38 5.37 14.60 12.72
C GLN A 38 6.21 13.50 13.39
N MET A 39 6.74 12.52 12.62
CA MET A 39 7.66 11.51 13.13
C MET A 39 8.96 12.13 13.65
N ALA A 40 9.48 13.17 13.00
CA ALA A 40 10.72 13.85 13.38
C ALA A 40 10.55 14.81 14.56
N GLU A 41 9.36 15.39 14.76
CA GLU A 41 9.07 16.48 15.73
C GLU A 41 8.59 16.01 17.12
N GLY A 42 9.21 14.99 17.71
CA GLY A 42 8.91 14.66 19.12
C GLY A 42 8.00 13.46 19.34
N SER A 43 7.84 12.62 18.33
CA SER A 43 7.22 11.30 18.44
C SER A 43 8.22 10.25 18.95
N LEU A 44 7.74 9.03 19.21
CA LEU A 44 8.58 7.85 19.47
C LEU A 44 9.64 7.59 18.39
N TYR A 45 9.47 8.18 17.20
CA TYR A 45 10.29 7.94 16.01
C TYR A 45 11.30 9.04 15.74
N SER A 46 11.35 10.11 16.54
CA SER A 46 12.21 11.27 16.30
C SER A 46 13.72 10.97 16.30
N SER A 47 14.13 9.87 16.93
CA SER A 47 15.51 9.40 16.91
C SER A 47 15.84 8.49 15.72
N TRP A 48 14.85 8.11 14.91
CA TRP A 48 15.00 7.09 13.87
C TRP A 48 14.89 7.63 12.45
N ILE A 49 14.02 8.61 12.24
CA ILE A 49 13.60 9.07 10.91
C ILE A 49 13.97 10.54 10.72
N HIS A 50 14.47 10.85 9.55
CA HIS A 50 14.76 12.21 9.10
C HIS A 50 14.16 12.49 7.73
N PRO A 51 13.24 13.48 7.59
CA PRO A 51 12.75 13.95 6.29
C PRO A 51 13.88 14.68 5.58
N TYR A 52 14.54 14.02 4.61
CA TYR A 52 15.84 14.46 4.11
C TYR A 52 15.77 15.15 2.75
N ALA A 53 15.15 14.53 1.76
CA ALA A 53 15.19 15.06 0.40
C ALA A 53 13.88 14.87 -0.36
N VAL A 54 13.65 15.69 -1.36
CA VAL A 54 12.57 15.51 -2.33
C VAL A 54 13.08 15.70 -3.75
N ALA A 55 12.58 14.92 -4.70
CA ALA A 55 12.83 15.11 -6.12
C ALA A 55 11.54 15.31 -6.91
N ALA A 56 11.58 16.21 -7.87
CA ALA A 56 10.56 16.40 -8.88
C ALA A 56 11.21 16.68 -10.23
N ARG A 57 10.46 16.50 -11.34
CA ARG A 57 10.94 16.82 -12.71
C ARG A 57 11.16 18.32 -12.96
N ASP A 58 10.79 19.15 -12.01
CA ASP A 58 10.96 20.59 -11.99
C ASP A 58 11.57 20.97 -10.64
N ILE A 59 12.80 21.50 -10.67
CA ILE A 59 13.53 21.91 -9.46
C ILE A 59 12.78 22.98 -8.66
N THR A 60 12.08 23.90 -9.32
CA THR A 60 11.28 24.93 -8.63
C THR A 60 10.20 24.30 -7.78
N ARG A 61 9.55 23.25 -8.29
CA ARG A 61 8.53 22.51 -7.58
C ARG A 61 9.13 21.68 -6.43
N ALA A 62 10.28 21.06 -6.65
CA ALA A 62 11.00 20.34 -5.60
C ALA A 62 11.43 21.28 -4.46
N GLN A 63 11.96 22.46 -4.80
CA GLN A 63 12.39 23.45 -3.81
C GLN A 63 11.20 23.99 -3.01
N ALA A 64 10.11 24.35 -3.67
CA ALA A 64 8.90 24.81 -2.98
C ALA A 64 8.33 23.75 -2.01
N PHE A 65 8.42 22.47 -2.37
CA PHE A 65 8.03 21.36 -1.50
C PHE A 65 8.99 21.22 -0.31
N ALA A 66 10.31 21.26 -0.56
CA ALA A 66 11.32 21.18 0.50
C ALA A 66 11.20 22.34 1.50
N ASP A 67 11.00 23.56 1.02
CA ASP A 67 10.79 24.75 1.85
C ASP A 67 9.52 24.61 2.71
N GLN A 68 8.43 24.09 2.15
CA GLN A 68 7.16 23.89 2.84
C GLN A 68 7.25 22.87 3.98
N TRP A 69 7.99 21.79 3.78
CA TRP A 69 8.03 20.63 4.67
C TRP A 69 9.37 20.49 5.42
N HIS A 70 10.26 21.49 5.29
CA HIS A 70 11.57 21.55 5.95
C HIS A 70 12.47 20.35 5.62
N PHE A 71 12.47 19.91 4.34
CA PHE A 71 13.44 18.94 3.84
C PHE A 71 14.78 19.62 3.57
N ASP A 72 15.88 18.94 3.86
CA ASP A 72 17.23 19.52 3.73
C ASP A 72 17.63 19.75 2.28
N LYS A 73 17.14 18.91 1.35
CA LYS A 73 17.56 18.93 -0.06
C LYS A 73 16.38 18.82 -1.03
N ALA A 74 16.53 19.50 -2.19
CA ALA A 74 15.64 19.41 -3.33
C ALA A 74 16.41 19.06 -4.59
N TYR A 75 15.88 18.15 -5.42
CA TYR A 75 16.48 17.72 -6.67
C TYR A 75 15.56 17.95 -7.86
N GLY A 76 16.13 18.36 -9.01
CA GLY A 76 15.41 18.61 -10.25
C GLY A 76 15.19 17.36 -11.12
N SER A 77 15.82 16.25 -10.75
CA SER A 77 15.66 14.96 -11.41
C SER A 77 15.70 13.80 -10.40
N TYR A 78 15.24 12.64 -10.82
CA TYR A 78 15.27 11.44 -9.99
C TYR A 78 16.67 10.83 -9.92
N GLU A 79 17.46 11.01 -10.98
CA GLU A 79 18.85 10.61 -11.07
C GLU A 79 19.73 11.38 -10.07
N GLU A 80 19.50 12.70 -9.91
CA GLU A 80 20.19 13.50 -8.90
C GLU A 80 19.90 13.01 -7.48
N LEU A 81 18.63 12.70 -7.17
CA LEU A 81 18.25 12.15 -5.87
C LEU A 81 18.93 10.80 -5.63
N THR A 82 18.92 9.91 -6.62
CA THR A 82 19.50 8.56 -6.46
C THR A 82 21.02 8.57 -6.37
N ALA A 83 21.67 9.61 -6.90
CA ALA A 83 23.12 9.82 -6.80
C ALA A 83 23.57 10.29 -5.40
N ASP A 84 22.68 10.82 -4.57
CA ASP A 84 23.02 11.27 -3.22
C ASP A 84 23.30 10.08 -2.30
N PRO A 85 24.56 9.92 -1.79
CA PRO A 85 24.94 8.79 -0.95
C PRO A 85 24.21 8.74 0.40
N ASP A 86 23.71 9.88 0.87
CA ASP A 86 23.09 10.01 2.19
C ASP A 86 21.61 9.60 2.20
N VAL A 87 20.97 9.35 1.05
CA VAL A 87 19.59 8.84 0.97
C VAL A 87 19.57 7.35 1.30
N ASP A 88 18.79 6.95 2.32
CA ASP A 88 18.66 5.56 2.77
C ASP A 88 17.39 4.88 2.27
N LEU A 89 16.26 5.59 2.29
CA LEU A 89 14.94 5.12 1.86
C LEU A 89 14.29 6.13 0.92
N VAL A 90 13.80 5.66 -0.22
CA VAL A 90 13.05 6.48 -1.18
C VAL A 90 11.58 6.07 -1.17
N TYR A 91 10.70 6.99 -0.79
CA TYR A 91 9.25 6.84 -0.96
C TYR A 91 8.85 7.29 -2.36
N ILE A 92 8.37 6.35 -3.19
CA ILE A 92 7.97 6.61 -4.57
C ILE A 92 6.50 7.00 -4.61
N ALA A 93 6.23 8.27 -4.95
CA ALA A 93 4.93 8.95 -4.86
C ALA A 93 4.43 9.47 -6.22
N THR A 94 4.70 8.75 -7.28
CA THR A 94 4.36 9.07 -8.67
C THR A 94 3.08 8.33 -9.13
N PRO A 95 2.60 8.49 -10.37
CA PRO A 95 1.55 7.65 -10.92
C PRO A 95 1.94 6.17 -11.05
N HIS A 96 0.97 5.26 -10.94
CA HIS A 96 1.16 3.80 -10.98
C HIS A 96 2.01 3.32 -12.17
N SER A 97 1.83 3.94 -13.35
CA SER A 97 2.56 3.60 -14.58
C SER A 97 4.09 3.82 -14.51
N LEU A 98 4.57 4.56 -13.50
CA LEU A 98 5.99 4.89 -13.33
C LEU A 98 6.65 4.17 -12.15
N HIS A 99 5.88 3.47 -11.31
CA HIS A 99 6.39 2.88 -10.08
C HIS A 99 7.54 1.89 -10.33
N ALA A 100 7.36 0.95 -11.27
CA ALA A 100 8.36 -0.08 -11.54
C ALA A 100 9.68 0.51 -12.05
N GLU A 101 9.63 1.40 -13.06
CA GLU A 101 10.82 2.06 -13.61
C GLU A 101 11.60 2.81 -12.53
N GLN A 102 10.90 3.54 -11.67
CA GLN A 102 11.52 4.35 -10.63
C GLN A 102 12.04 3.50 -9.46
N ALA A 103 11.35 2.43 -9.09
CA ALA A 103 11.84 1.47 -8.11
C ALA A 103 13.16 0.82 -8.58
N ILE A 104 13.20 0.38 -9.83
CA ILE A 104 14.38 -0.20 -10.47
C ILE A 104 15.53 0.81 -10.51
N LEU A 105 15.26 2.05 -10.91
CA LEU A 105 16.25 3.14 -10.91
C LEU A 105 16.88 3.31 -9.52
N CYS A 106 16.06 3.42 -8.49
CA CYS A 106 16.51 3.61 -7.11
C CYS A 106 17.34 2.42 -6.61
N MET A 107 16.84 1.18 -6.80
CA MET A 107 17.52 -0.02 -6.29
C MET A 107 18.86 -0.26 -6.99
N LYS A 108 18.95 -0.05 -8.32
CA LYS A 108 20.22 -0.10 -9.06
C LYS A 108 21.23 0.94 -8.60
N ALA A 109 20.77 2.07 -8.05
CA ALA A 109 21.60 3.07 -7.39
C ALA A 109 21.91 2.76 -5.91
N GLY A 110 21.52 1.59 -5.40
CA GLY A 110 21.75 1.15 -4.02
C GLY A 110 20.84 1.82 -3.00
N LYS A 111 19.61 2.21 -3.40
CA LYS A 111 18.61 2.81 -2.53
C LYS A 111 17.49 1.83 -2.22
N ASN A 112 17.06 1.79 -0.96
CA ASN A 112 15.85 1.08 -0.55
C ASN A 112 14.61 1.83 -0.99
N VAL A 113 13.51 1.12 -1.30
CA VAL A 113 12.30 1.75 -1.81
C VAL A 113 11.04 1.32 -1.06
N LEU A 114 10.18 2.29 -0.78
CA LEU A 114 8.80 2.14 -0.33
C LEU A 114 7.92 2.69 -1.45
N VAL A 115 7.27 1.81 -2.19
CA VAL A 115 6.56 2.13 -3.45
C VAL A 115 5.08 2.32 -3.18
N GLU A 116 4.50 3.47 -3.55
CA GLU A 116 3.06 3.70 -3.42
C GLU A 116 2.24 2.59 -4.09
N LYS A 117 1.07 2.37 -3.52
CA LYS A 117 0.07 1.44 -4.05
C LYS A 117 -0.62 2.08 -5.30
N SER A 118 -1.09 1.30 -6.25
CA SER A 118 -0.76 -0.12 -6.48
C SER A 118 0.70 -0.28 -6.78
N PHE A 119 1.28 -1.39 -6.33
CA PHE A 119 2.72 -1.63 -6.43
C PHE A 119 3.27 -1.30 -7.82
N THR A 120 2.62 -1.86 -8.85
CA THR A 120 2.91 -1.58 -10.26
C THR A 120 1.61 -1.58 -11.08
N ALA A 121 1.70 -1.21 -12.34
CA ALA A 121 0.55 -1.20 -13.23
C ALA A 121 0.14 -2.61 -13.71
N ASN A 122 1.07 -3.58 -13.70
CA ASN A 122 0.82 -4.98 -14.06
C ASN A 122 1.87 -5.92 -13.44
N ALA A 123 1.59 -7.23 -13.48
CA ALA A 123 2.43 -8.25 -12.88
C ALA A 123 3.80 -8.44 -13.60
N GLY A 124 3.89 -8.10 -14.89
CA GLY A 124 5.18 -8.10 -15.60
C GLY A 124 6.14 -7.10 -14.97
N GLN A 125 5.68 -5.88 -14.75
CA GLN A 125 6.43 -4.83 -14.07
C GLN A 125 6.76 -5.18 -12.61
N ALA A 126 5.82 -5.83 -11.90
CA ALA A 126 6.08 -6.28 -10.53
C ALA A 126 7.23 -7.30 -10.47
N ARG A 127 7.21 -8.32 -11.34
CA ARG A 127 8.28 -9.33 -11.40
C ARG A 127 9.63 -8.72 -11.76
N GLU A 128 9.67 -7.76 -12.67
CA GLU A 128 10.90 -7.07 -13.03
C GLU A 128 11.48 -6.28 -11.84
N ALA A 129 10.65 -5.50 -11.14
CA ALA A 129 11.09 -4.75 -9.97
C ALA A 129 11.57 -5.65 -8.82
N LEU A 130 10.84 -6.75 -8.54
CA LEU A 130 11.21 -7.71 -7.50
C LEU A 130 12.49 -8.48 -7.83
N ALA A 131 12.72 -8.82 -9.11
CA ALA A 131 13.97 -9.43 -9.54
C ALA A 131 15.18 -8.50 -9.31
N VAL A 132 15.00 -7.19 -9.51
CA VAL A 132 16.06 -6.20 -9.21
C VAL A 132 16.26 -6.06 -7.70
N ALA A 133 15.23 -6.17 -6.87
CA ALA A 133 15.38 -6.20 -5.42
C ALA A 133 16.26 -7.37 -4.97
N GLU A 134 16.00 -8.58 -5.48
CA GLU A 134 16.81 -9.78 -5.23
C GLU A 134 18.25 -9.61 -5.75
N GLU A 135 18.44 -9.06 -6.96
CA GLU A 135 19.77 -8.83 -7.54
C GLU A 135 20.63 -7.86 -6.72
N THR A 136 19.98 -6.79 -6.19
CA THR A 136 20.69 -5.71 -5.51
C THR A 136 20.77 -5.86 -3.99
N GLY A 137 19.93 -6.74 -3.41
CA GLY A 137 19.76 -6.88 -1.96
C GLY A 137 19.16 -5.62 -1.30
N MET A 138 18.44 -4.80 -2.06
CA MET A 138 17.78 -3.60 -1.55
C MET A 138 16.35 -3.91 -1.13
N LEU A 139 15.89 -3.28 -0.06
CA LEU A 139 14.48 -3.33 0.32
C LEU A 139 13.61 -2.78 -0.83
N CYS A 140 12.60 -3.56 -1.23
CA CYS A 140 11.52 -3.13 -2.09
C CYS A 140 10.19 -3.55 -1.45
N THR A 141 9.37 -2.60 -1.02
CA THR A 141 8.10 -2.93 -0.38
C THR A 141 6.98 -2.02 -0.84
N GLU A 142 5.77 -2.56 -0.94
CA GLU A 142 4.58 -1.81 -1.35
C GLU A 142 4.00 -1.03 -0.17
N ALA A 143 3.71 0.25 -0.39
CA ALA A 143 3.08 1.15 0.57
C ALA A 143 1.55 0.99 0.61
N ILE A 144 1.05 -0.24 0.69
CA ILE A 144 -0.36 -0.51 1.01
C ILE A 144 -0.56 -0.39 2.53
N TRP A 145 -0.57 0.83 3.01
CA TRP A 145 -0.48 1.24 4.42
C TRP A 145 -1.39 0.48 5.38
N THR A 146 -2.57 0.05 4.90
CA THR A 146 -3.54 -0.73 5.70
C THR A 146 -3.01 -2.05 6.22
N ARG A 147 -2.01 -2.65 5.56
CA ARG A 147 -1.37 -3.89 6.01
C ARG A 147 -0.42 -3.69 7.19
N TYR A 148 0.10 -2.49 7.36
CA TYR A 148 1.06 -2.14 8.42
C TYR A 148 0.38 -1.65 9.70
N MET A 149 -0.92 -1.39 9.66
CA MET A 149 -1.65 -0.80 10.79
C MET A 149 -1.86 -1.78 11.94
N PRO A 150 -1.83 -1.31 13.19
CA PRO A 150 -2.16 -2.12 14.36
C PRO A 150 -3.57 -2.74 14.31
N SER A 151 -4.50 -2.10 13.61
CA SER A 151 -5.87 -2.61 13.40
C SER A 151 -5.89 -3.97 12.71
N ARG A 152 -4.93 -4.26 11.81
CA ARG A 152 -4.77 -5.59 11.20
C ARG A 152 -4.57 -6.67 12.26
N ALA A 153 -3.62 -6.47 13.18
CA ALA A 153 -3.35 -7.44 14.24
C ALA A 153 -4.56 -7.68 15.17
N ILE A 154 -5.45 -6.68 15.31
CA ILE A 154 -6.71 -6.84 16.03
C ILE A 154 -7.65 -7.77 15.25
N VAL A 155 -7.84 -7.53 13.94
CA VAL A 155 -8.68 -8.37 13.07
C VAL A 155 -8.15 -9.80 13.04
N ASP A 156 -6.85 -10.01 12.82
CA ASP A 156 -6.20 -11.31 12.77
C ASP A 156 -6.44 -12.10 14.07
N ARG A 157 -6.30 -11.45 15.22
CA ARG A 157 -6.56 -12.06 16.54
C ARG A 157 -8.02 -12.44 16.74
N ILE A 158 -8.97 -11.61 16.30
CA ILE A 158 -10.40 -11.90 16.40
C ILE A 158 -10.75 -13.13 15.55
N VAL A 159 -10.28 -13.17 14.30
CA VAL A 159 -10.52 -14.31 13.41
C VAL A 159 -9.88 -15.58 13.97
N ALA A 160 -8.63 -15.52 14.43
CA ALA A 160 -7.90 -16.64 15.00
C ALA A 160 -8.50 -17.13 16.34
N SER A 161 -9.17 -16.28 17.11
CA SER A 161 -9.78 -16.66 18.38
C SER A 161 -10.96 -17.62 18.24
N GLY A 162 -11.56 -17.73 17.05
CA GLY A 162 -12.78 -18.48 16.80
C GLY A 162 -14.06 -17.79 17.34
N ALA A 163 -14.00 -16.52 17.71
CA ALA A 163 -15.14 -15.75 18.23
C ALA A 163 -16.33 -15.75 17.27
N ILE A 164 -16.09 -15.76 15.96
CA ILE A 164 -17.13 -15.84 14.93
C ILE A 164 -17.37 -17.27 14.40
N GLY A 165 -16.67 -18.28 14.95
CA GLY A 165 -16.71 -19.65 14.45
C GLY A 165 -15.90 -19.84 13.17
N GLU A 166 -16.35 -20.71 12.27
CA GLU A 166 -15.70 -20.95 10.98
C GLU A 166 -16.01 -19.80 10.01
N LEU A 167 -14.97 -19.25 9.38
CA LEU A 167 -15.10 -18.23 8.34
C LEU A 167 -15.88 -18.77 7.14
N ARG A 168 -16.93 -18.08 6.72
CA ARG A 168 -17.81 -18.48 5.61
C ARG A 168 -17.81 -17.49 4.45
N SER A 169 -17.79 -16.19 4.75
CA SER A 169 -17.77 -15.18 3.69
C SER A 169 -17.12 -13.89 4.15
N ILE A 170 -16.65 -13.10 3.18
CA ILE A 170 -16.05 -11.78 3.40
C ILE A 170 -16.69 -10.79 2.40
N SER A 171 -16.95 -9.57 2.84
CA SER A 171 -17.33 -8.48 1.95
C SER A 171 -16.51 -7.25 2.29
N ALA A 172 -15.97 -6.59 1.27
CA ALA A 172 -15.25 -5.34 1.45
C ALA A 172 -15.53 -4.37 0.30
N ASN A 173 -15.62 -3.09 0.61
CA ASN A 173 -15.84 -2.08 -0.41
C ASN A 173 -15.06 -0.79 -0.14
N LEU A 174 -14.66 -0.12 -1.23
CA LEU A 174 -14.10 1.23 -1.15
C LEU A 174 -14.54 2.05 -2.36
N CYS A 175 -15.30 3.11 -2.12
CA CYS A 175 -15.79 4.00 -3.18
C CYS A 175 -15.59 5.46 -2.80
N TYR A 176 -15.08 6.24 -3.77
CA TYR A 176 -14.91 7.68 -3.67
C TYR A 176 -15.28 8.37 -4.98
N PRO A 177 -16.05 9.48 -4.99
CA PRO A 177 -16.37 10.24 -6.21
C PRO A 177 -15.15 11.07 -6.64
N VAL A 178 -14.16 10.44 -7.27
CA VAL A 178 -12.84 11.02 -7.61
C VAL A 178 -12.51 10.98 -9.11
N SER A 179 -13.48 10.65 -9.97
CA SER A 179 -13.28 10.52 -11.42
C SER A 179 -12.76 11.78 -12.11
N GLY A 180 -12.93 12.96 -11.50
CA GLY A 180 -12.40 14.23 -12.03
C GLY A 180 -10.87 14.41 -11.86
N LYS A 181 -10.18 13.49 -11.19
CA LYS A 181 -8.71 13.55 -11.03
C LYS A 181 -8.03 12.83 -12.20
N ALA A 182 -7.08 13.47 -12.88
CA ALA A 182 -6.39 12.91 -14.05
C ALA A 182 -5.85 11.50 -13.79
N ARG A 183 -5.19 11.25 -12.65
CA ARG A 183 -4.67 9.93 -12.27
C ARG A 183 -5.73 8.82 -12.21
N MET A 184 -7.02 9.18 -12.06
CA MET A 184 -8.14 8.23 -12.04
C MET A 184 -8.70 7.95 -13.43
N SER A 185 -8.68 8.93 -14.31
CA SER A 185 -9.35 8.88 -15.61
C SER A 185 -8.39 8.72 -16.78
N ASP A 186 -7.08 8.89 -16.58
CA ASP A 186 -6.08 8.78 -17.65
C ASP A 186 -5.48 7.36 -17.73
N PRO A 187 -5.73 6.61 -18.83
CA PRO A 187 -5.16 5.29 -19.01
C PRO A 187 -3.62 5.29 -19.12
N ALA A 188 -2.99 6.40 -19.52
CA ALA A 188 -1.53 6.52 -19.54
C ALA A 188 -0.90 6.56 -18.14
N MET A 189 -1.70 6.89 -17.13
CA MET A 189 -1.30 6.86 -15.72
C MET A 189 -1.71 5.54 -15.01
N ALA A 190 -2.17 4.52 -15.76
CA ALA A 190 -2.82 3.34 -15.22
C ALA A 190 -4.04 3.70 -14.34
N GLY A 191 -4.90 4.59 -14.85
CA GLY A 191 -6.10 5.04 -14.14
C GLY A 191 -7.16 3.94 -14.06
N GLY A 192 -8.20 4.21 -13.28
CA GLY A 192 -9.32 3.30 -13.03
C GLY A 192 -9.57 3.10 -11.55
N ALA A 193 -10.74 2.57 -11.22
CA ALA A 193 -11.14 2.29 -9.85
C ALA A 193 -10.35 1.10 -9.27
N LEU A 194 -10.06 0.08 -10.06
CA LEU A 194 -9.41 -1.15 -9.59
C LEU A 194 -8.06 -0.87 -8.93
N LEU A 195 -7.13 -0.23 -9.66
CA LEU A 195 -5.78 0.01 -9.15
C LEU A 195 -5.73 1.06 -8.04
N ASP A 196 -6.57 2.11 -8.12
CA ASP A 196 -6.49 3.19 -7.14
C ASP A 196 -7.26 2.93 -5.83
N VAL A 197 -8.48 2.40 -5.92
CA VAL A 197 -9.33 2.15 -4.75
C VAL A 197 -9.67 0.67 -4.57
N GLY A 198 -9.77 -0.12 -5.63
CA GLY A 198 -10.09 -1.55 -5.58
C GLY A 198 -8.98 -2.41 -4.96
N VAL A 199 -7.75 -1.96 -5.03
CA VAL A 199 -6.60 -2.60 -4.36
C VAL A 199 -6.82 -2.75 -2.85
N TYR A 200 -7.56 -1.84 -2.20
CA TYR A 200 -7.83 -1.90 -0.75
C TYR A 200 -8.78 -3.02 -0.34
N PRO A 201 -10.00 -3.16 -0.92
CA PRO A 201 -10.87 -4.29 -0.58
C PRO A 201 -10.25 -5.64 -0.97
N LEU A 202 -9.45 -5.72 -2.05
CA LEU A 202 -8.73 -6.95 -2.39
C LEU A 202 -7.67 -7.28 -1.33
N ASN A 203 -6.88 -6.29 -0.87
CA ASN A 203 -5.93 -6.48 0.22
C ASN A 203 -6.62 -6.80 1.56
N PHE A 204 -7.78 -6.20 1.86
CA PHE A 204 -8.54 -6.54 3.06
C PHE A 204 -8.97 -8.01 3.06
N ILE A 205 -9.51 -8.50 1.94
CA ILE A 205 -9.91 -9.90 1.77
C ILE A 205 -8.70 -10.83 1.93
N ASP A 206 -7.60 -10.52 1.25
CA ASP A 206 -6.37 -11.31 1.30
C ASP A 206 -5.79 -11.40 2.72
N MET A 207 -5.78 -10.28 3.46
CA MET A 207 -5.37 -10.27 4.88
C MET A 207 -6.24 -11.19 5.74
N VAL A 208 -7.57 -11.14 5.58
CA VAL A 208 -8.52 -11.97 6.36
C VAL A 208 -8.37 -13.45 6.02
N MET A 209 -8.01 -13.78 4.77
CA MET A 209 -7.71 -15.15 4.33
C MET A 209 -6.34 -15.66 4.81
N GLY A 210 -5.66 -14.94 5.69
CA GLY A 210 -4.37 -15.31 6.27
C GLY A 210 -3.16 -14.73 5.53
N GLY A 211 -3.34 -14.08 4.38
CA GLY A 211 -2.24 -13.67 3.51
C GLY A 211 -1.50 -14.86 2.90
N HIS A 212 -0.33 -14.61 2.32
CA HIS A 212 0.62 -15.64 1.84
C HIS A 212 0.09 -16.68 0.83
N GLY A 213 -1.19 -16.56 0.39
CA GLY A 213 -1.78 -17.48 -0.60
C GLY A 213 -2.00 -18.92 -0.10
N GLU A 214 -2.09 -19.14 1.22
CA GLU A 214 -2.30 -20.47 1.82
C GLU A 214 -3.56 -21.16 1.32
N VAL A 215 -4.62 -20.38 1.05
CA VAL A 215 -5.87 -20.89 0.48
C VAL A 215 -6.02 -20.34 -0.94
N PRO A 216 -5.89 -21.18 -1.98
CA PRO A 216 -5.97 -20.71 -3.35
C PRO A 216 -7.39 -20.25 -3.73
N VAL A 217 -7.47 -19.25 -4.61
CA VAL A 217 -8.70 -18.87 -5.30
C VAL A 217 -8.92 -19.85 -6.45
N GLU A 218 -10.05 -20.56 -6.44
CA GLU A 218 -10.39 -21.53 -7.49
C GLU A 218 -11.19 -20.91 -8.65
N ARG A 219 -11.96 -19.86 -8.35
CA ARG A 219 -12.83 -19.23 -9.35
C ARG A 219 -12.99 -17.73 -9.06
N VAL A 220 -12.93 -16.94 -10.12
CA VAL A 220 -13.12 -15.49 -10.08
C VAL A 220 -14.27 -15.10 -11.01
N GLU A 221 -15.29 -14.46 -10.48
CA GLU A 221 -16.36 -13.81 -11.23
C GLU A 221 -16.27 -12.30 -11.05
N THR A 222 -16.32 -11.56 -12.15
CA THR A 222 -16.13 -10.11 -12.09
C THR A 222 -16.87 -9.40 -13.21
N SER A 223 -17.26 -8.16 -12.94
CA SER A 223 -17.81 -7.24 -13.91
C SER A 223 -17.35 -5.82 -13.62
N MET A 224 -17.31 -4.98 -14.67
CA MET A 224 -17.00 -3.56 -14.53
C MET A 224 -17.91 -2.70 -15.40
N THR A 225 -18.02 -1.42 -15.02
CA THR A 225 -18.59 -0.36 -15.85
C THR A 225 -17.45 0.55 -16.31
N PRO A 226 -17.26 0.75 -17.62
CA PRO A 226 -16.18 1.62 -18.12
C PRO A 226 -16.51 3.09 -17.85
N TYR A 227 -15.47 3.89 -17.64
CA TYR A 227 -15.56 5.34 -17.63
C TYR A 227 -15.69 5.85 -19.08
N ALA A 228 -16.86 6.31 -19.45
CA ALA A 228 -17.19 6.63 -20.84
C ALA A 228 -16.17 7.52 -21.59
N PRO A 229 -15.52 8.54 -20.97
CA PRO A 229 -14.55 9.36 -21.68
C PRO A 229 -13.25 8.65 -22.08
N THR A 230 -12.78 7.63 -21.32
CA THR A 230 -11.44 7.07 -21.51
C THR A 230 -11.39 5.54 -21.55
N GLY A 231 -12.45 4.86 -21.13
CA GLY A 231 -12.56 3.40 -21.16
C GLY A 231 -11.93 2.70 -19.94
N VAL A 232 -11.27 3.40 -19.02
CA VAL A 232 -10.81 2.78 -17.75
C VAL A 232 -12.00 2.30 -16.92
N ASP A 233 -11.80 1.37 -16.00
CA ASP A 233 -12.88 0.92 -15.13
C ASP A 233 -13.32 2.03 -14.15
N ALA A 234 -14.59 2.42 -14.25
CA ALA A 234 -15.18 3.42 -13.37
C ALA A 234 -15.62 2.83 -12.04
N GLN A 235 -16.11 1.60 -12.10
CA GLN A 235 -16.52 0.80 -10.95
C GLN A 235 -16.49 -0.68 -11.31
N ASN A 236 -16.26 -1.52 -10.33
CA ASN A 236 -16.20 -2.97 -10.50
C ASN A 236 -16.72 -3.72 -9.28
N SER A 237 -17.12 -4.97 -9.51
CA SER A 237 -17.45 -5.93 -8.47
C SER A 237 -16.79 -7.26 -8.82
N THR A 238 -16.21 -7.90 -7.82
CA THR A 238 -15.47 -9.15 -7.98
C THR A 238 -15.88 -10.11 -6.86
N THR A 239 -16.19 -11.36 -7.22
CA THR A 239 -16.41 -12.45 -6.28
C THR A 239 -15.29 -13.47 -6.43
N LEU A 240 -14.59 -13.75 -5.33
CA LEU A 240 -13.55 -14.76 -5.21
C LEU A 240 -14.12 -15.99 -4.49
N TYR A 241 -13.91 -17.17 -5.07
CA TYR A 241 -14.29 -18.45 -4.49
C TYR A 241 -13.02 -19.22 -4.12
N TYR A 242 -12.84 -19.48 -2.83
CA TYR A 242 -11.65 -20.12 -2.31
C TYR A 242 -11.82 -21.63 -2.17
N ALA A 243 -10.73 -22.38 -2.25
CA ALA A 243 -10.69 -23.85 -2.18
C ALA A 243 -11.29 -24.42 -0.87
N ASN A 244 -11.27 -23.65 0.21
CA ASN A 244 -11.89 -24.03 1.50
C ASN A 244 -13.39 -23.69 1.57
N GLY A 245 -14.02 -23.26 0.49
CA GLY A 245 -15.44 -22.92 0.42
C GLY A 245 -15.81 -21.50 0.87
N VAL A 246 -14.83 -20.69 1.29
CA VAL A 246 -15.07 -19.26 1.59
C VAL A 246 -15.36 -18.49 0.28
N MET A 247 -16.34 -17.61 0.34
CA MET A 247 -16.68 -16.68 -0.74
C MET A 247 -16.37 -15.25 -0.30
N ALA A 248 -15.66 -14.48 -1.12
CA ALA A 248 -15.36 -13.08 -0.81
C ALA A 248 -15.80 -12.14 -1.93
N VAL A 249 -16.40 -11.00 -1.55
CA VAL A 249 -16.90 -9.98 -2.48
C VAL A 249 -16.16 -8.68 -2.27
N SER A 250 -15.55 -8.19 -3.34
CA SER A 250 -14.91 -6.88 -3.44
C SER A 250 -15.73 -5.95 -4.33
N THR A 251 -15.94 -4.70 -3.90
CA THR A 251 -16.58 -3.67 -4.72
C THR A 251 -15.77 -2.39 -4.65
N SER A 252 -15.52 -1.76 -5.80
CA SER A 252 -14.87 -0.46 -5.87
C SER A 252 -15.50 0.46 -6.90
N SER A 253 -15.45 1.77 -6.64
CA SER A 253 -15.98 2.79 -7.55
C SER A 253 -15.24 4.11 -7.40
N MET A 254 -14.96 4.76 -8.54
CA MET A 254 -14.51 6.15 -8.55
C MET A 254 -15.64 7.16 -8.79
N LEU A 255 -16.91 6.67 -8.84
CA LEU A 255 -18.10 7.48 -9.11
C LEU A 255 -19.00 7.64 -7.89
N ALA A 256 -19.02 6.67 -6.98
CA ALA A 256 -19.94 6.60 -5.85
C ALA A 256 -19.26 6.91 -4.51
N CYS A 257 -20.06 7.20 -3.49
CA CYS A 257 -19.67 7.08 -2.10
C CYS A 257 -20.12 5.71 -1.56
N SER A 258 -19.40 5.14 -0.58
CA SER A 258 -19.81 3.95 0.14
C SER A 258 -19.59 4.08 1.65
N ASP A 259 -20.04 3.11 2.42
CA ASP A 259 -19.74 2.98 3.84
C ASP A 259 -18.29 2.59 4.13
N ARG A 260 -17.55 2.13 3.10
CA ARG A 260 -16.15 1.71 3.18
C ARG A 260 -15.94 0.59 4.19
N ALA A 261 -16.96 -0.23 4.41
CA ALA A 261 -16.91 -1.29 5.41
C ALA A 261 -16.22 -2.55 4.90
N GLY A 262 -15.61 -3.29 5.83
CA GLY A 262 -15.21 -4.68 5.69
C GLY A 262 -16.00 -5.53 6.65
N CYS A 263 -16.67 -6.58 6.15
CA CYS A 263 -17.45 -7.51 6.94
C CYS A 263 -16.86 -8.92 6.79
N ILE A 264 -16.71 -9.62 7.93
CA ILE A 264 -16.17 -10.97 8.00
C ILE A 264 -17.25 -11.83 8.67
N TRP A 265 -17.85 -12.77 7.92
CA TRP A 265 -18.97 -13.56 8.38
C TRP A 265 -18.56 -14.99 8.69
N GLY A 266 -18.80 -15.41 9.93
CA GLY A 266 -18.65 -16.78 10.41
C GLY A 266 -19.99 -17.46 10.69
N ASP A 267 -19.96 -18.72 11.12
CA ASP A 267 -21.16 -19.51 11.43
C ASP A 267 -21.69 -19.27 12.86
N LYS A 268 -20.96 -18.52 13.71
CA LYS A 268 -21.36 -18.17 15.09
C LYS A 268 -21.50 -16.67 15.33
N GLY A 269 -21.04 -15.84 14.38
CA GLY A 269 -21.08 -14.40 14.50
C GLY A 269 -20.39 -13.72 13.32
N TYR A 270 -20.17 -12.42 13.44
CA TYR A 270 -19.51 -11.67 12.38
C TYR A 270 -18.76 -10.45 12.93
N VAL A 271 -17.81 -9.97 12.13
CA VAL A 271 -17.02 -8.74 12.41
C VAL A 271 -17.38 -7.66 11.42
N VAL A 272 -17.49 -6.44 11.89
CA VAL A 272 -17.61 -5.23 11.04
C VAL A 272 -16.43 -4.32 11.32
N CYS A 273 -15.59 -4.11 10.30
CA CYS A 273 -14.51 -3.13 10.30
C CYS A 273 -15.02 -1.84 9.62
N ARG A 274 -15.07 -0.74 10.35
CA ARG A 274 -15.48 0.55 9.79
C ARG A 274 -14.32 1.18 9.06
N ASN A 275 -14.52 1.56 7.80
CA ASN A 275 -13.53 2.24 6.97
C ASN A 275 -12.24 1.41 6.73
N ILE A 276 -12.30 0.43 5.82
CA ILE A 276 -11.14 -0.44 5.51
C ILE A 276 -9.90 0.31 4.99
N ASN A 277 -10.06 1.56 4.55
CA ASN A 277 -8.94 2.40 4.14
C ASN A 277 -8.14 2.94 5.34
N ASN A 278 -8.77 3.13 6.48
CA ASN A 278 -8.15 3.41 7.77
C ASN A 278 -9.16 3.00 8.85
N ILE A 279 -9.03 1.77 9.35
CA ILE A 279 -10.01 1.21 10.27
C ILE A 279 -10.15 2.10 11.52
N GLU A 280 -11.37 2.58 11.75
CA GLU A 280 -11.74 3.49 12.84
C GLU A 280 -12.22 2.74 14.06
N ALA A 281 -12.92 1.61 13.85
CA ALA A 281 -13.42 0.75 14.91
C ALA A 281 -13.71 -0.64 14.36
N ILE A 282 -13.69 -1.66 15.24
CA ILE A 282 -13.98 -3.05 14.92
C ILE A 282 -15.03 -3.54 15.91
N ASP A 283 -16.19 -3.94 15.40
CA ASP A 283 -17.30 -4.50 16.19
C ASP A 283 -17.44 -6.00 15.90
N VAL A 284 -17.51 -6.82 16.95
CA VAL A 284 -17.80 -8.26 16.87
C VAL A 284 -19.24 -8.48 17.31
N TYR A 285 -20.01 -9.18 16.49
CA TYR A 285 -21.43 -9.48 16.74
C TYR A 285 -21.62 -10.98 16.91
N GLY A 286 -22.47 -11.34 17.86
CA GLY A 286 -22.97 -12.71 18.00
C GLY A 286 -24.02 -13.08 16.93
N ALA A 287 -24.45 -14.35 16.93
CA ALA A 287 -25.53 -14.83 16.04
C ALA A 287 -26.90 -14.19 16.34
N ASP A 288 -27.06 -13.59 17.50
CA ASP A 288 -28.25 -12.82 17.91
C ASP A 288 -28.20 -11.36 17.44
N HIS A 289 -27.16 -10.99 16.68
CA HIS A 289 -26.87 -9.64 16.20
C HIS A 289 -26.60 -8.60 17.30
N ALA A 290 -26.36 -9.02 18.54
CA ALA A 290 -25.88 -8.14 19.59
C ALA A 290 -24.37 -7.92 19.46
N VAL A 291 -23.88 -6.72 19.81
CA VAL A 291 -22.44 -6.46 19.90
C VAL A 291 -21.89 -7.25 21.08
N ALA A 292 -21.03 -8.22 20.80
CA ALA A 292 -20.33 -9.01 21.79
C ALA A 292 -19.04 -8.33 22.27
N GLU A 293 -18.29 -7.74 21.35
CA GLU A 293 -17.03 -7.04 21.63
C GLU A 293 -16.90 -5.79 20.74
N HIS A 294 -16.23 -4.77 21.27
CA HIS A 294 -15.88 -3.55 20.54
C HIS A 294 -14.41 -3.24 20.76
N TYR A 295 -13.72 -2.90 19.69
CA TYR A 295 -12.32 -2.52 19.72
C TYR A 295 -12.12 -1.15 19.10
N ASP A 296 -11.61 -0.21 19.90
CA ASP A 296 -11.01 1.02 19.40
C ASP A 296 -9.66 0.70 18.77
N VAL A 297 -9.31 1.40 17.72
CA VAL A 297 -7.97 1.28 17.14
C VAL A 297 -6.99 2.19 17.88
N PRO A 298 -5.71 1.81 18.01
CA PRO A 298 -4.69 2.64 18.62
C PRO A 298 -4.58 4.02 17.96
N ALA A 299 -4.28 5.05 18.77
CA ALA A 299 -4.00 6.37 18.24
C ALA A 299 -2.79 6.33 17.30
N GLN A 300 -2.87 7.09 16.22
CA GLN A 300 -1.87 7.16 15.16
C GLN A 300 -1.52 8.63 14.85
N LEU A 301 -0.36 8.88 14.24
CA LEU A 301 -0.02 10.21 13.72
C LEU A 301 -0.89 10.53 12.51
N THR A 302 -0.74 9.74 11.47
CA THR A 302 -1.51 9.81 10.23
C THR A 302 -1.97 8.45 9.74
N GLY A 303 -1.38 7.35 10.28
CA GLY A 303 -1.50 5.97 9.85
C GLY A 303 -0.42 5.54 8.85
N TYR A 304 0.24 6.49 8.18
CA TYR A 304 1.34 6.19 7.25
C TYR A 304 2.68 5.93 7.95
N GLU A 305 2.84 6.32 9.21
CA GLU A 305 4.06 6.10 9.99
C GLU A 305 4.42 4.61 10.11
N TYR A 306 3.44 3.72 10.20
CA TYR A 306 3.68 2.29 10.41
C TYR A 306 4.46 1.64 9.28
N GLN A 307 4.16 1.98 8.01
CA GLN A 307 4.91 1.47 6.86
C GLN A 307 6.34 2.03 6.79
N VAL A 308 6.54 3.28 7.23
CA VAL A 308 7.89 3.87 7.30
C VAL A 308 8.72 3.17 8.37
N VAL A 309 8.13 2.89 9.54
CA VAL A 309 8.79 2.15 10.63
C VAL A 309 9.11 0.71 10.21
N ALA A 310 8.18 0.03 9.54
CA ALA A 310 8.40 -1.32 9.03
C ALA A 310 9.54 -1.35 8.01
N ALA A 311 9.57 -0.39 7.07
CA ALA A 311 10.65 -0.26 6.09
C ALA A 311 11.99 0.04 6.76
N ALA A 312 12.05 0.97 7.73
CA ALA A 312 13.27 1.27 8.48
C ALA A 312 13.79 0.02 9.22
N ASN A 313 12.91 -0.74 9.89
CA ASN A 313 13.29 -1.98 10.54
C ASN A 313 13.80 -3.04 9.54
N ALA A 314 13.16 -3.17 8.38
CA ALA A 314 13.61 -4.10 7.34
C ALA A 314 15.01 -3.74 6.83
N ILE A 315 15.30 -2.45 6.61
CA ILE A 315 16.64 -1.95 6.24
C ILE A 315 17.66 -2.33 7.30
N LEU A 316 17.38 -2.01 8.56
CA LEU A 316 18.31 -2.27 9.67
C LEU A 316 18.59 -3.76 9.88
N ASP A 317 17.62 -4.63 9.57
CA ASP A 317 17.75 -6.08 9.64
C ASP A 317 18.34 -6.70 8.36
N GLY A 318 18.58 -5.91 7.31
CA GLY A 318 19.07 -6.38 6.00
C GLY A 318 18.07 -7.24 5.24
N ARG A 319 16.76 -6.96 5.40
CA ARG A 319 15.69 -7.66 4.69
C ARG A 319 15.32 -6.91 3.41
N GLU A 320 15.01 -7.66 2.36
CA GLU A 320 14.60 -7.14 1.06
C GLU A 320 13.09 -6.84 0.98
N GLU A 321 12.32 -7.26 1.98
CA GLU A 321 10.86 -7.09 2.07
C GLU A 321 10.41 -6.79 3.52
N CYS A 322 9.21 -6.25 3.67
CA CYS A 322 8.53 -6.14 4.96
C CYS A 322 7.66 -7.37 5.21
N ALA A 323 7.65 -7.86 6.46
CA ALA A 323 6.82 -9.01 6.84
C ALA A 323 5.31 -8.72 6.71
N GLU A 324 4.92 -7.46 6.83
CA GLU A 324 3.54 -6.98 6.69
C GLU A 324 3.04 -7.03 5.23
N MET A 325 3.97 -6.91 4.27
CA MET A 325 3.70 -6.96 2.83
C MET A 325 4.84 -7.65 2.10
N PRO A 326 4.91 -9.01 2.16
CA PRO A 326 5.91 -9.79 1.44
C PRO A 326 5.80 -9.62 -0.08
N HIS A 327 6.89 -9.80 -0.79
CA HIS A 327 6.94 -9.74 -2.26
C HIS A 327 5.90 -10.64 -2.93
N ALA A 328 5.71 -11.85 -2.40
CA ALA A 328 4.72 -12.81 -2.91
C ALA A 328 3.28 -12.27 -2.81
N ASP A 329 2.96 -11.50 -1.77
CA ASP A 329 1.63 -10.91 -1.57
C ASP A 329 1.41 -9.75 -2.54
N SER A 330 2.40 -8.84 -2.71
CA SER A 330 2.35 -7.78 -3.71
C SER A 330 2.14 -8.35 -5.12
N LEU A 331 2.93 -9.37 -5.48
CA LEU A 331 2.81 -10.02 -6.79
C LEU A 331 1.44 -10.68 -6.99
N ARG A 332 0.96 -11.44 -6.00
CA ARG A 332 -0.35 -12.13 -6.07
C ARG A 332 -1.50 -11.14 -6.26
N ILE A 333 -1.51 -10.01 -5.55
CA ILE A 333 -2.55 -8.98 -5.71
C ILE A 333 -2.49 -8.34 -7.09
N VAL A 334 -1.30 -8.03 -7.60
CA VAL A 334 -1.16 -7.46 -8.97
C VAL A 334 -1.56 -8.48 -10.03
N GLU A 335 -1.20 -9.78 -9.88
CA GLU A 335 -1.64 -10.87 -10.77
C GLU A 335 -3.17 -11.01 -10.79
N LEU A 336 -3.81 -10.95 -9.62
CA LEU A 336 -5.26 -10.95 -9.53
C LEU A 336 -5.87 -9.75 -10.28
N MET A 337 -5.34 -8.54 -10.08
CA MET A 337 -5.82 -7.35 -10.80
C MET A 337 -5.62 -7.46 -12.32
N ASP A 338 -4.54 -8.09 -12.78
CA ASP A 338 -4.32 -8.38 -14.21
C ASP A 338 -5.36 -9.36 -14.75
N GLU A 339 -5.67 -10.43 -13.99
CA GLU A 339 -6.74 -11.38 -14.37
C GLU A 339 -8.09 -10.66 -14.50
N LEU A 340 -8.43 -9.78 -13.55
CA LEU A 340 -9.67 -9.00 -13.60
C LEU A 340 -9.72 -8.12 -14.86
N ARG A 341 -8.66 -7.37 -15.12
CA ARG A 341 -8.55 -6.51 -16.32
C ARG A 341 -8.65 -7.34 -17.62
N ALA A 342 -7.99 -8.50 -17.65
CA ALA A 342 -8.06 -9.39 -18.81
C ALA A 342 -9.50 -9.89 -19.09
N LYS A 343 -10.25 -10.25 -18.05
CA LYS A 343 -11.67 -10.64 -18.17
C LYS A 343 -12.54 -9.49 -18.68
N TRP A 344 -12.18 -8.24 -18.41
CA TRP A 344 -12.88 -7.05 -18.90
C TRP A 344 -12.41 -6.60 -20.30
N GLY A 345 -11.32 -7.14 -20.82
CA GLY A 345 -10.66 -6.65 -22.03
C GLY A 345 -9.99 -5.29 -21.87
N LEU A 346 -9.69 -4.88 -20.62
CA LEU A 346 -9.04 -3.61 -20.31
C LEU A 346 -7.53 -3.72 -20.39
N LYS A 347 -6.91 -2.91 -21.25
CA LYS A 347 -5.46 -2.77 -21.39
C LYS A 347 -5.05 -1.30 -21.29
N TYR A 348 -3.88 -1.08 -20.71
CA TYR A 348 -3.28 0.26 -20.71
C TYR A 348 -2.44 0.49 -21.98
N PRO A 349 -2.25 1.76 -22.40
CA PRO A 349 -1.55 2.07 -23.67
C PRO A 349 -0.09 1.64 -23.74
N PHE A 350 0.53 1.37 -22.60
CA PHE A 350 1.95 0.98 -22.48
C PHE A 350 2.15 -0.53 -22.33
N GLU A 351 1.10 -1.33 -22.45
CA GLU A 351 1.11 -2.81 -22.36
C GLU A 351 1.20 -3.49 -23.75
#